data_c82fc1f9f0b681254804190800e4fcca
#
_entry.id   c82fc1f9f0b681254804190800e4fcca
#
_cell.length_a   1.000
_cell.length_b   1.000
_cell.length_c   1.000
_cell.angle_alpha   90.00
_cell.angle_beta   90.00
_cell.angle_gamma   90.00
#
_symmetry.space_group_name_H-M   'P 1'
#
loop_
_entity.id
_entity.type
_entity.pdbx_description
1 polymer ?
#
loop_
_entity_poly.entity_id
_entity_poly.type
_entity_poly.pdbx_seq_one_letter_code
_entity_poly.pdbx_strand_id
1 'polypeptide(L)'
;TDYKQMFSSGLIDAVIVSTPHKLHCDIAIEALQSGLHALVEKPIDITVSKAKEINNVAKNNGKKFAIMFNQRTNDIFAKARDIVKSGGLGELKRTVWIITNWYRTQHYYDSAGWRATWIGEGGGVLLNQAPHNLDLWQWICGMPCEVTANCEVGKYHNIEVEDDVMLTTRYENG
;
A
#
# COMPACT_ATOMS: atom_id res chain seq x y z
N THR A 1 -22.88 13.79 1.21
CA THR A 1 -23.37 12.69 0.34
C THR A 1 -23.13 11.39 1.09
N ASP A 2 -24.17 10.56 1.15
CA ASP A 2 -24.12 9.25 1.81
C ASP A 2 -23.73 8.19 0.76
N TYR A 3 -22.55 7.57 0.92
CA TYR A 3 -22.06 6.56 -0.01
C TYR A 3 -22.91 5.27 0.02
N LYS A 4 -23.61 4.98 1.12
CA LYS A 4 -24.50 3.82 1.23
C LYS A 4 -25.72 3.95 0.31
N GLN A 5 -26.26 5.17 0.21
CA GLN A 5 -27.33 5.45 -0.76
C GLN A 5 -26.80 5.29 -2.20
N MET A 6 -25.57 5.68 -2.47
CA MET A 6 -24.95 5.48 -3.78
C MET A 6 -24.81 3.98 -4.10
N PHE A 7 -24.39 3.17 -3.14
CA PHE A 7 -24.23 1.71 -3.32
C PHE A 7 -25.56 1.00 -3.63
N SER A 8 -26.66 1.46 -3.03
CA SER A 8 -28.00 0.89 -3.25
C SER A 8 -28.76 1.49 -4.43
N SER A 9 -28.22 2.48 -5.11
CA SER A 9 -28.92 3.24 -6.16
C SER A 9 -29.17 2.46 -7.45
N GLY A 10 -28.40 1.40 -7.72
CA GLY A 10 -28.41 0.69 -9.00
C GLY A 10 -27.82 1.46 -10.18
N LEU A 11 -27.19 2.62 -9.93
CA LEU A 11 -26.64 3.50 -10.96
C LEU A 11 -25.15 3.26 -11.26
N ILE A 12 -24.48 2.42 -10.45
CA ILE A 12 -23.05 2.19 -10.54
C ILE A 12 -22.73 0.69 -10.46
N ASP A 13 -21.67 0.26 -11.12
CA ASP A 13 -21.16 -1.10 -11.11
C ASP A 13 -19.87 -1.23 -10.29
N ALA A 14 -19.17 -0.13 -10.07
CA ALA A 14 -17.89 -0.10 -9.38
C ALA A 14 -17.68 1.21 -8.62
N VAL A 15 -16.79 1.15 -7.61
CA VAL A 15 -16.39 2.32 -6.83
C VAL A 15 -14.87 2.41 -6.73
N ILE A 16 -14.38 3.65 -6.63
CA ILE A 16 -13.02 3.96 -6.21
C ILE A 16 -13.09 4.54 -4.80
N VAL A 17 -12.40 3.89 -3.85
CA VAL A 17 -12.31 4.34 -2.46
C VAL A 17 -11.00 5.10 -2.25
N SER A 18 -11.09 6.40 -1.98
CA SER A 18 -9.95 7.30 -1.76
C SER A 18 -10.15 8.18 -0.51
N THR A 19 -10.64 7.57 0.54
CA THR A 19 -10.87 8.16 1.86
C THR A 19 -9.60 8.11 2.72
N PRO A 20 -9.60 8.60 3.97
CA PRO A 20 -8.53 8.31 4.92
C PRO A 20 -8.33 6.80 5.14
N HIS A 21 -7.08 6.37 5.36
CA HIS A 21 -6.61 4.98 5.31
C HIS A 21 -7.48 4.00 6.09
N LYS A 22 -7.84 4.34 7.34
CA LYS A 22 -8.63 3.48 8.24
C LYS A 22 -10.07 3.19 7.78
N LEU A 23 -10.55 3.92 6.77
CA LEU A 23 -11.90 3.76 6.23
C LEU A 23 -11.92 2.89 4.96
N HIS A 24 -10.76 2.60 4.40
CA HIS A 24 -10.65 1.91 3.11
C HIS A 24 -11.32 0.55 3.13
N CYS A 25 -10.95 -0.29 4.09
CA CYS A 25 -11.48 -1.64 4.17
C CYS A 25 -12.98 -1.67 4.44
N ASP A 26 -13.47 -0.89 5.39
CA ASP A 26 -14.89 -0.91 5.77
C ASP A 26 -15.77 -0.49 4.60
N ILE A 27 -15.43 0.61 3.92
CA ILE A 27 -16.18 1.10 2.75
C ILE A 27 -16.10 0.09 1.59
N ALA A 28 -14.93 -0.49 1.33
CA ALA A 28 -14.78 -1.44 0.25
C ALA A 28 -15.48 -2.78 0.52
N ILE A 29 -15.52 -3.23 1.77
CA ILE A 29 -16.29 -4.41 2.18
C ILE A 29 -17.79 -4.17 1.94
N GLU A 30 -18.33 -3.03 2.38
CA GLU A 30 -19.72 -2.65 2.14
C GLU A 30 -20.04 -2.57 0.64
N ALA A 31 -19.13 -2.02 -0.18
CA ALA A 31 -19.29 -1.98 -1.63
C ALA A 31 -19.36 -3.37 -2.26
N LEU A 32 -18.42 -4.26 -1.91
CA LEU A 32 -18.40 -5.63 -2.38
C LEU A 32 -19.67 -6.38 -1.99
N GLN A 33 -20.12 -6.24 -0.74
CA GLN A 33 -21.35 -6.85 -0.23
C GLN A 33 -22.61 -6.30 -0.92
N SER A 34 -22.58 -5.05 -1.37
CA SER A 34 -23.63 -4.43 -2.19
C SER A 34 -23.60 -4.86 -3.66
N GLY A 35 -22.68 -5.76 -4.03
CA GLY A 35 -22.58 -6.28 -5.39
C GLY A 35 -21.79 -5.38 -6.35
N LEU A 36 -20.97 -4.45 -5.86
CA LEU A 36 -20.14 -3.56 -6.64
C LEU A 36 -18.71 -4.08 -6.74
N HIS A 37 -17.99 -3.71 -7.80
CA HIS A 37 -16.54 -3.84 -7.87
C HIS A 37 -15.88 -2.73 -7.06
N ALA A 38 -14.70 -3.00 -6.46
CA ALA A 38 -14.01 -2.01 -5.64
C ALA A 38 -12.52 -1.86 -6.03
N LEU A 39 -12.10 -0.64 -6.27
CA LEU A 39 -10.70 -0.23 -6.38
C LEU A 39 -10.39 0.69 -5.19
N VAL A 40 -9.37 0.36 -4.42
CA VAL A 40 -9.05 1.05 -3.16
C VAL A 40 -7.68 1.71 -3.26
N GLU A 41 -7.57 2.96 -2.81
CA GLU A 41 -6.28 3.62 -2.66
C GLU A 41 -5.36 2.88 -1.67
N LYS A 42 -4.09 3.04 -1.87
CA LYS A 42 -3.07 2.53 -0.94
C LYS A 42 -2.95 3.45 0.31
N PRO A 43 -2.58 2.94 1.47
CA PRO A 43 -2.54 1.52 1.81
C PRO A 43 -3.94 0.94 1.89
N ILE A 44 -4.04 -0.39 1.85
CA ILE A 44 -5.36 -1.05 1.92
C ILE A 44 -6.09 -0.76 3.23
N ASP A 45 -5.34 -0.67 4.33
CA ASP A 45 -5.80 -0.30 5.68
C ASP A 45 -4.59 0.00 6.57
N ILE A 46 -4.82 0.44 7.78
CA ILE A 46 -3.78 0.66 8.81
C ILE A 46 -3.47 -0.60 9.62
N THR A 47 -4.23 -1.69 9.41
CA THR A 47 -4.06 -2.95 10.13
C THR A 47 -4.06 -4.17 9.22
N VAL A 48 -3.24 -5.17 9.56
CA VAL A 48 -3.19 -6.45 8.86
C VAL A 48 -4.48 -7.24 9.02
N SER A 49 -5.17 -7.13 10.17
CA SER A 49 -6.44 -7.80 10.42
C SER A 49 -7.51 -7.37 9.41
N LYS A 50 -7.67 -6.07 9.19
CA LYS A 50 -8.60 -5.52 8.20
C LYS A 50 -8.22 -5.90 6.77
N ALA A 51 -6.93 -5.88 6.44
CA ALA A 51 -6.45 -6.34 5.14
C ALA A 51 -6.77 -7.83 4.88
N LYS A 52 -6.70 -8.68 5.90
CA LYS A 52 -7.12 -10.08 5.81
C LYS A 52 -8.65 -10.22 5.66
N GLU A 53 -9.41 -9.42 6.38
CA GLU A 53 -10.87 -9.41 6.32
C GLU A 53 -11.36 -9.11 4.91
N ILE A 54 -10.91 -8.01 4.31
CA ILE A 54 -11.34 -7.64 2.95
C ILE A 54 -10.90 -8.67 1.90
N ASN A 55 -9.71 -9.26 2.05
CA ASN A 55 -9.27 -10.32 1.14
C ASN A 55 -10.20 -11.55 1.20
N ASN A 56 -10.69 -11.91 2.39
CA ASN A 56 -11.62 -13.00 2.55
C ASN A 56 -13.00 -12.66 1.93
N VAL A 57 -13.50 -11.46 2.14
CA VAL A 57 -14.73 -10.98 1.51
C VAL A 57 -14.61 -11.00 -0.01
N ALA A 58 -13.52 -10.45 -0.55
CA ALA A 58 -13.30 -10.37 -1.99
C ALA A 58 -13.24 -11.77 -2.66
N LYS A 59 -12.58 -12.75 -2.02
CA LYS A 59 -12.50 -14.13 -2.52
C LYS A 59 -13.87 -14.81 -2.64
N ASN A 60 -14.79 -14.48 -1.74
CA ASN A 60 -16.09 -15.17 -1.63
C ASN A 60 -17.25 -14.38 -2.27
N ASN A 61 -17.00 -13.19 -2.80
CA ASN A 61 -18.05 -12.30 -3.26
C ASN A 61 -18.30 -12.36 -4.79
N GLY A 62 -17.33 -12.86 -5.57
CA GLY A 62 -17.40 -12.90 -7.04
C GLY A 62 -17.22 -11.55 -7.74
N LYS A 63 -16.96 -10.47 -6.99
CA LYS A 63 -16.68 -9.14 -7.54
C LYS A 63 -15.18 -8.89 -7.66
N LYS A 64 -14.79 -7.97 -8.54
CA LYS A 64 -13.40 -7.57 -8.70
C LYS A 64 -13.01 -6.63 -7.56
N PHE A 65 -11.88 -6.93 -6.92
CA PHE A 65 -11.26 -6.11 -5.90
C PHE A 65 -9.79 -5.86 -6.27
N ALA A 66 -9.34 -4.63 -6.18
CA ALA A 66 -7.96 -4.27 -6.44
C ALA A 66 -7.51 -3.11 -5.54
N ILE A 67 -6.19 -3.01 -5.32
CA ILE A 67 -5.53 -1.90 -4.63
C ILE A 67 -4.79 -1.06 -5.68
N MET A 68 -4.80 0.26 -5.51
CA MET A 68 -4.20 1.22 -6.43
C MET A 68 -2.66 1.23 -6.33
N PHE A 69 -2.03 0.13 -6.70
CA PHE A 69 -0.58 0.08 -6.93
C PHE A 69 -0.25 0.46 -8.38
N ASN A 70 -0.59 1.70 -8.74
CA ASN A 70 -0.50 2.22 -10.10
C ASN A 70 0.91 2.18 -10.70
N GLN A 71 1.97 2.13 -9.88
CA GLN A 71 3.34 1.99 -10.38
C GLN A 71 3.57 0.66 -11.12
N ARG A 72 2.76 -0.37 -10.86
CA ARG A 72 2.82 -1.64 -11.61
C ARG A 72 2.40 -1.49 -13.09
N THR A 73 1.68 -0.41 -13.42
CA THR A 73 1.29 -0.10 -14.81
C THR A 73 2.32 0.74 -15.57
N ASN A 74 3.43 1.12 -14.91
CA ASN A 74 4.53 1.80 -15.56
C ASN A 74 5.39 0.79 -16.33
N ASP A 75 5.55 1.02 -17.64
CA ASP A 75 6.27 0.12 -18.56
C ASP A 75 7.72 -0.16 -18.12
N ILE A 76 8.38 0.81 -17.47
CA ILE A 76 9.76 0.65 -16.98
C ILE A 76 9.81 -0.42 -15.88
N PHE A 77 8.91 -0.35 -14.90
CA PHE A 77 8.85 -1.34 -13.81
C PHE A 77 8.32 -2.68 -14.28
N ALA A 78 7.36 -2.70 -15.21
CA ALA A 78 6.89 -3.92 -15.84
C ALA A 78 8.04 -4.62 -16.59
N LYS A 79 8.83 -3.86 -17.38
CA LYS A 79 9.99 -4.37 -18.09
C LYS A 79 11.08 -4.89 -17.14
N ALA A 80 11.38 -4.14 -16.06
CA ALA A 80 12.34 -4.57 -15.05
C ALA A 80 11.93 -5.92 -14.43
N ARG A 81 10.65 -6.06 -14.06
CA ARG A 81 10.09 -7.32 -13.56
C ARG A 81 10.23 -8.45 -14.58
N ASP A 82 9.91 -8.22 -15.84
CA ASP A 82 9.98 -9.26 -16.90
C ASP A 82 11.40 -9.73 -17.10
N ILE A 83 12.40 -8.84 -17.09
CA ILE A 83 13.82 -9.21 -17.18
C ILE A 83 14.23 -10.10 -16.02
N VAL A 84 13.84 -9.75 -14.79
CA VAL A 84 14.13 -10.56 -13.59
C VAL A 84 13.42 -11.91 -13.66
N LYS A 85 12.13 -11.92 -13.94
CA LYS A 85 11.32 -13.16 -13.95
C LYS A 85 11.66 -14.12 -15.09
N SER A 86 12.13 -13.61 -16.22
CA SER A 86 12.60 -14.45 -17.34
C SER A 86 13.98 -15.06 -17.11
N GLY A 87 14.66 -14.70 -16.01
CA GLY A 87 16.04 -15.14 -15.76
C GLY A 87 17.09 -14.39 -16.59
N GLY A 88 16.73 -13.28 -17.23
CA GLY A 88 17.64 -12.50 -18.07
C GLY A 88 18.87 -11.93 -17.35
N LEU A 89 18.83 -11.83 -16.02
CA LEU A 89 19.95 -11.43 -15.17
C LEU A 89 20.62 -12.62 -14.45
N GLY A 90 20.17 -13.86 -14.73
CA GLY A 90 20.54 -15.01 -13.93
C GLY A 90 19.91 -14.96 -12.54
N GLU A 91 20.56 -15.60 -11.58
CA GLU A 91 20.12 -15.60 -10.18
C GLU A 91 20.42 -14.24 -9.53
N LEU A 92 19.41 -13.61 -8.91
CA LEU A 92 19.60 -12.39 -8.14
C LEU A 92 20.39 -12.68 -6.87
N LYS A 93 21.53 -12.01 -6.72
CA LYS A 93 22.39 -12.13 -5.54
C LYS A 93 22.17 -11.00 -4.53
N ARG A 94 21.83 -9.83 -5.00
CA ARG A 94 21.57 -8.65 -4.16
C ARG A 94 20.76 -7.63 -4.90
N THR A 95 19.83 -7.00 -4.21
CA THR A 95 19.14 -5.80 -4.66
C THR A 95 19.32 -4.70 -3.64
N VAL A 96 19.46 -3.46 -4.12
CA VAL A 96 19.52 -2.27 -3.29
C VAL A 96 18.49 -1.28 -3.84
N TRP A 97 17.62 -0.78 -2.97
CA TRP A 97 16.62 0.21 -3.33
C TRP A 97 16.77 1.43 -2.43
N ILE A 98 17.12 2.55 -3.01
CA ILE A 98 17.35 3.81 -2.29
C ILE A 98 16.25 4.79 -2.67
N ILE A 99 15.52 5.30 -1.67
CA ILE A 99 14.40 6.22 -1.83
C ILE A 99 14.75 7.51 -1.08
N THR A 100 15.34 8.47 -1.78
CA THR A 100 15.80 9.74 -1.19
C THR A 100 15.23 10.97 -1.90
N ASN A 101 14.39 10.76 -2.91
CA ASN A 101 13.88 11.81 -3.78
C ASN A 101 12.52 12.38 -3.35
N TRP A 102 11.99 11.95 -2.21
CA TRP A 102 10.65 12.32 -1.77
C TRP A 102 10.69 12.98 -0.39
N TYR A 103 10.88 14.28 -0.36
CA TYR A 103 10.83 15.05 0.87
C TYR A 103 9.43 15.60 1.12
N ARG A 104 8.95 15.49 2.36
CA ARG A 104 7.75 16.17 2.86
C ARG A 104 8.16 17.26 3.85
N THR A 105 7.57 18.43 3.74
CA THR A 105 7.82 19.51 4.71
C THR A 105 7.00 19.27 5.98
N GLN A 106 7.38 19.90 7.10
CA GLN A 106 6.56 19.88 8.31
C GLN A 106 5.13 20.37 8.02
N HIS A 107 4.97 21.41 7.20
CA HIS A 107 3.67 21.93 6.80
C HIS A 107 2.76 20.87 6.14
N TYR A 108 3.32 19.91 5.39
CA TYR A 108 2.53 18.80 4.86
C TYR A 108 1.91 17.95 5.98
N TYR A 109 2.67 17.66 7.04
CA TYR A 109 2.18 16.89 8.17
C TYR A 109 1.16 17.69 9.00
N ASP A 110 1.38 18.98 9.16
CA ASP A 110 0.48 19.87 9.90
C ASP A 110 -0.83 20.17 9.15
N SER A 111 -0.91 19.87 7.86
CA SER A 111 -2.06 20.20 7.00
C SER A 111 -3.35 19.45 7.35
N ALA A 112 -3.28 18.36 8.11
CA ALA A 112 -4.44 17.62 8.59
C ALA A 112 -4.10 16.79 9.84
N GLY A 113 -4.95 16.86 10.85
CA GLY A 113 -4.70 16.22 12.16
C GLY A 113 -4.64 14.69 12.18
N TRP A 114 -4.87 14.01 11.05
CA TRP A 114 -4.74 12.56 10.93
C TRP A 114 -3.38 12.15 10.36
N ARG A 115 -2.66 13.11 9.70
CA ARG A 115 -1.36 12.84 9.08
C ARG A 115 -0.30 12.55 10.13
N ALA A 116 0.62 11.66 9.79
CA ALA A 116 1.76 11.30 10.62
C ALA A 116 1.38 10.90 12.05
N THR A 117 0.18 10.30 12.21
CA THR A 117 -0.30 9.77 13.48
C THR A 117 -0.58 8.27 13.39
N TRP A 118 -0.30 7.53 14.46
CA TRP A 118 -0.62 6.10 14.52
C TRP A 118 -2.12 5.83 14.32
N ILE A 119 -2.95 6.68 14.91
CA ILE A 119 -4.41 6.50 14.83
C ILE A 119 -5.01 6.90 13.47
N GLY A 120 -4.35 7.78 12.75
CA GLY A 120 -4.85 8.33 11.47
C GLY A 120 -4.25 7.64 10.25
N GLU A 121 -2.92 7.59 10.18
CA GLU A 121 -2.20 6.96 9.05
C GLU A 121 -1.78 5.52 9.34
N GLY A 122 -1.63 5.13 10.62
CA GLY A 122 -1.21 3.79 11.02
C GLY A 122 0.30 3.55 10.92
N GLY A 123 1.08 4.55 10.55
CA GLY A 123 2.52 4.53 10.38
C GLY A 123 2.99 5.76 9.60
N GLY A 124 4.29 5.84 9.35
CA GLY A 124 4.92 6.97 8.68
C GLY A 124 5.35 6.65 7.24
N VAL A 125 6.64 6.78 6.98
CA VAL A 125 7.21 6.61 5.64
C VAL A 125 6.93 5.24 5.05
N LEU A 126 6.94 4.18 5.85
CA LEU A 126 6.70 2.82 5.36
C LEU A 126 5.26 2.60 4.91
N LEU A 127 4.28 3.20 5.60
CA LEU A 127 2.87 2.98 5.29
C LEU A 127 2.27 4.01 4.34
N ASN A 128 2.81 5.23 4.30
CA ASN A 128 2.26 6.30 3.46
C ASN A 128 3.11 6.61 2.23
N GLN A 129 4.40 6.89 2.37
CA GLN A 129 5.25 7.33 1.26
C GLN A 129 5.86 6.15 0.47
N ALA A 130 6.33 5.12 1.16
CA ALA A 130 7.04 4.00 0.55
C ALA A 130 6.19 2.80 0.09
N PRO A 131 4.85 2.70 0.27
CA PRO A 131 4.11 1.50 -0.14
C PRO A 131 4.29 1.13 -1.61
N HIS A 132 4.34 2.12 -2.52
CA HIS A 132 4.60 1.85 -3.93
C HIS A 132 5.98 1.25 -4.18
N ASN A 133 6.99 1.70 -3.44
CA ASN A 133 8.37 1.19 -3.57
C ASN A 133 8.49 -0.22 -2.98
N LEU A 134 7.89 -0.46 -1.81
CA LEU A 134 7.85 -1.77 -1.18
C LEU A 134 7.07 -2.78 -2.04
N ASP A 135 5.96 -2.33 -2.62
CA ASP A 135 5.16 -3.13 -3.54
C ASP A 135 5.95 -3.51 -4.81
N LEU A 136 6.62 -2.55 -5.44
CA LEU A 136 7.45 -2.80 -6.62
C LEU A 136 8.62 -3.72 -6.28
N TRP A 137 9.26 -3.52 -5.16
CA TRP A 137 10.36 -4.38 -4.74
C TRP A 137 9.91 -5.83 -4.58
N GLN A 138 8.82 -6.05 -3.83
CA GLN A 138 8.23 -7.39 -3.69
C GLN A 138 7.75 -7.96 -5.02
N TRP A 139 7.16 -7.14 -5.88
CA TRP A 139 6.63 -7.56 -7.18
C TRP A 139 7.74 -7.99 -8.16
N ILE A 140 8.89 -7.33 -8.12
CA ILE A 140 10.06 -7.61 -8.95
C ILE A 140 10.91 -8.75 -8.36
N CYS A 141 11.27 -8.65 -7.08
CA CYS A 141 12.25 -9.53 -6.44
C CYS A 141 11.62 -10.72 -5.70
N GLY A 142 10.32 -10.70 -5.40
CA GLY A 142 9.63 -11.72 -4.61
C GLY A 142 9.48 -11.35 -3.14
N MET A 143 8.89 -12.25 -2.35
CA MET A 143 8.69 -12.07 -0.90
C MET A 143 9.95 -12.47 -0.14
N PRO A 144 10.45 -11.61 0.76
CA PRO A 144 11.51 -12.01 1.67
C PRO A 144 10.99 -12.97 2.75
N CYS A 145 11.88 -13.84 3.25
CA CYS A 145 11.60 -14.71 4.39
C CYS A 145 11.98 -14.06 5.74
N GLU A 146 12.80 -13.02 5.71
CA GLU A 146 13.23 -12.30 6.90
C GLU A 146 13.40 -10.82 6.61
N VAL A 147 13.00 -9.97 7.57
CA VAL A 147 13.17 -8.52 7.50
C VAL A 147 13.76 -8.04 8.83
N THR A 148 14.82 -7.26 8.74
CA THR A 148 15.38 -6.49 9.86
C THR A 148 15.33 -5.02 9.50
N ALA A 149 14.80 -4.19 10.38
CA ALA A 149 14.67 -2.75 10.13
C ALA A 149 15.14 -1.93 11.33
N ASN A 150 15.73 -0.78 11.02
CA ASN A 150 15.95 0.31 11.95
C ASN A 150 15.05 1.47 11.53
N CYS A 151 14.14 1.87 12.40
CA CYS A 151 13.17 2.93 12.15
C CYS A 151 13.39 4.04 13.18
N GLU A 152 13.52 5.28 12.73
CA GLU A 152 13.61 6.44 13.60
C GLU A 152 12.32 7.25 13.52
N VAL A 153 11.75 7.55 14.67
CA VAL A 153 10.48 8.28 14.82
C VAL A 153 10.78 9.76 15.02
N GLY A 154 10.16 10.60 14.19
CA GLY A 154 10.30 12.05 14.35
C GLY A 154 11.74 12.56 14.26
N LYS A 155 12.59 11.93 13.46
CA LYS A 155 13.99 12.30 13.33
C LYS A 155 14.18 13.66 12.65
N TYR A 156 13.39 13.91 11.63
CA TYR A 156 13.47 15.11 10.82
C TYR A 156 12.25 16.02 10.96
N HIS A 157 11.17 15.49 11.55
CA HIS A 157 9.89 16.18 11.67
C HIS A 157 9.31 16.02 13.10
N ASN A 158 8.46 16.97 13.50
CA ASN A 158 7.70 16.84 14.72
C ASN A 158 6.45 15.97 14.46
N ILE A 159 6.63 14.64 14.48
CA ILE A 159 5.60 13.63 14.18
C ILE A 159 5.76 12.43 15.11
N GLU A 160 4.74 11.61 15.24
CA GLU A 160 4.74 10.44 16.15
C GLU A 160 5.04 9.10 15.46
N VAL A 161 5.31 9.12 14.16
CA VAL A 161 5.58 7.94 13.33
C VAL A 161 6.99 8.00 12.72
N GLU A 162 7.44 6.93 12.09
CA GLU A 162 8.77 6.86 11.50
C GLU A 162 8.87 7.75 10.24
N ASP A 163 9.97 8.51 10.13
CA ASP A 163 10.34 9.33 8.97
C ASP A 163 11.74 9.03 8.40
N ASP A 164 12.46 8.11 9.04
CA ASP A 164 13.70 7.54 8.51
C ASP A 164 13.74 6.03 8.75
N VAL A 165 14.00 5.27 7.70
CA VAL A 165 14.01 3.81 7.76
C VAL A 165 15.15 3.23 6.94
N MET A 166 15.89 2.33 7.56
CA MET A 166 16.82 1.43 6.91
C MET A 166 16.37 -0.01 7.15
N LEU A 167 16.20 -0.80 6.10
CA LEU A 167 15.84 -2.19 6.25
C LEU A 167 16.72 -3.11 5.40
N THR A 168 16.89 -4.33 5.91
CA THR A 168 17.57 -5.42 5.24
C THR A 168 16.64 -6.61 5.18
N THR A 169 16.60 -7.28 4.04
CA THR A 169 15.77 -8.47 3.86
C THR A 169 16.62 -9.65 3.42
N ARG A 170 16.21 -10.84 3.81
CA ARG A 170 16.78 -12.09 3.35
C ARG A 170 15.71 -12.92 2.62
N TYR A 171 16.13 -13.62 1.59
CA TYR A 171 15.30 -14.53 0.79
C TYR A 171 15.73 -15.96 1.04
N GLU A 172 14.88 -16.94 0.71
CA GLU A 172 15.17 -18.37 0.95
C GLU A 172 16.40 -18.86 0.20
N ASN A 173 16.73 -18.25 -0.92
CA ASN A 173 17.89 -18.61 -1.73
C ASN A 173 19.19 -17.86 -1.37
N GLY A 174 19.21 -17.13 -0.25
CA GLY A 174 20.41 -16.45 0.27
C GLY A 174 20.42 -14.94 0.27
#